data_4631462dd683d35c1e430dd40bd75a37
#
_entry.id   4631462dd683d35c1e430dd40bd75a37
#
_cell.length_a   1.000
_cell.length_b   1.000
_cell.length_c   1.000
_cell.angle_alpha   90.00
_cell.angle_beta   90.00
_cell.angle_gamma   90.00
#
_symmetry.space_group_name_H-M   'P 1'
#
loop_
_entity.id
_entity.type
_entity.pdbx_description
1 polymer ?
#
loop_
_entity_poly.entity_id
_entity_poly.type
_entity_poly.pdbx_seq_one_letter_code
_entity_poly.pdbx_strand_id
1 'polypeptide(L)'
;MIDKVYVPPIKIQGIKTKIVPLISEVAWVDDNITWIEPFMGSGVVGLNLAPKHAVFADTNPHTIALYNAIQSGKITSYDVREFLEKEGKELEEKDEKHYYYIRDRFNEEHNPLDFLFLNRSCFNGMIRFNRNYQFNVP
;
A
#
# COMPACT_ATOMS: atom_id res chain seq x y z
N MET A 1 -8.50 20.83 -11.12
CA MET A 1 -7.11 20.64 -10.55
C MET A 1 -7.23 20.04 -9.14
N ILE A 2 -6.35 19.12 -8.78
CA ILE A 2 -6.30 18.56 -7.43
C ILE A 2 -5.35 19.41 -6.58
N ASP A 3 -5.89 20.12 -5.59
CA ASP A 3 -5.10 21.01 -4.71
C ASP A 3 -4.44 20.27 -3.56
N LYS A 4 -5.06 19.17 -3.11
CA LYS A 4 -4.55 18.36 -2.01
C LYS A 4 -4.42 16.91 -2.46
N VAL A 5 -3.20 16.40 -2.40
CA VAL A 5 -2.89 14.99 -2.72
C VAL A 5 -2.89 14.15 -1.45
N TYR A 6 -3.72 13.11 -1.43
CA TYR A 6 -3.75 12.12 -0.36
C TYR A 6 -2.72 11.03 -0.63
N VAL A 7 -1.88 10.77 0.37
CA VAL A 7 -0.86 9.72 0.28
C VAL A 7 -1.49 8.38 0.63
N PRO A 8 -1.36 7.37 -0.24
CA PRO A 8 -1.85 6.02 0.04
C PRO A 8 -1.18 5.39 1.26
N PRO A 9 -1.79 4.35 1.86
CA PRO A 9 -1.25 3.70 3.05
C PRO A 9 0.12 3.04 2.83
N ILE A 10 0.41 2.60 1.61
CA ILE A 10 1.68 1.94 1.26
C ILE A 10 2.71 2.98 0.85
N LYS A 11 3.93 2.87 1.41
CA LYS A 11 5.10 3.59 0.93
C LYS A 11 5.72 2.83 -0.23
N ILE A 12 5.98 3.53 -1.35
CA ILE A 12 6.69 2.97 -2.51
C ILE A 12 7.72 3.98 -3.00
N GLN A 13 8.92 3.50 -3.31
CA GLN A 13 9.95 4.32 -3.94
C GLN A 13 9.46 4.80 -5.32
N GLY A 14 9.72 6.07 -5.62
CA GLY A 14 9.27 6.67 -6.88
C GLY A 14 7.78 7.00 -6.93
N ILE A 15 7.10 7.08 -5.78
CA ILE A 15 5.71 7.53 -5.70
C ILE A 15 5.49 8.86 -6.45
N LYS A 16 4.41 8.95 -7.20
CA LYS A 16 4.12 10.06 -8.13
C LYS A 16 3.35 11.22 -7.48
N THR A 17 3.40 11.36 -6.15
CA THR A 17 2.65 12.37 -5.39
C THR A 17 2.81 13.79 -5.96
N LYS A 18 4.05 14.16 -6.34
CA LYS A 18 4.35 15.52 -6.83
C LYS A 18 3.76 15.85 -8.19
N ILE A 19 3.45 14.84 -9.00
CA ILE A 19 2.93 15.04 -10.36
C ILE A 19 1.43 14.77 -10.47
N VAL A 20 0.77 14.31 -9.41
CA VAL A 20 -0.68 14.09 -9.40
C VAL A 20 -1.46 15.35 -9.82
N PRO A 21 -1.15 16.57 -9.30
CA PRO A 21 -1.86 17.78 -9.75
C PRO A 21 -1.73 17.98 -11.27
N LEU A 22 -0.54 17.86 -11.83
CA LEU A 22 -0.30 17.99 -13.27
C LEU A 22 -1.07 16.93 -14.07
N ILE A 23 -1.06 15.67 -13.60
CA ILE A 23 -1.83 14.61 -14.26
C ILE A 23 -3.32 14.95 -14.23
N SER A 24 -3.84 15.48 -13.13
CA SER A 24 -5.25 15.85 -13.01
C SER A 24 -5.69 16.96 -13.98
N GLU A 25 -4.77 17.78 -14.46
CA GLU A 25 -5.06 18.81 -15.45
C GLU A 25 -5.18 18.26 -16.88
N VAL A 26 -4.43 17.21 -17.18
CA VAL A 26 -4.35 16.66 -18.55
C VAL A 26 -5.14 15.37 -18.71
N ALA A 27 -5.43 14.67 -17.61
CA ALA A 27 -6.19 13.44 -17.63
C ALA A 27 -7.69 13.74 -17.80
N TRP A 28 -8.29 13.13 -18.80
CA TRP A 28 -9.73 13.17 -18.95
C TRP A 28 -10.35 12.05 -18.12
N VAL A 29 -11.09 12.43 -17.09
CA VAL A 29 -11.84 11.49 -16.23
C VAL A 29 -13.32 11.93 -16.23
N ASP A 30 -14.18 11.07 -16.77
CA ASP A 30 -15.63 11.24 -16.73
C ASP A 30 -16.33 9.93 -16.38
N ASP A 31 -17.65 9.98 -16.19
CA ASP A 31 -18.46 8.85 -15.76
C ASP A 31 -18.55 7.69 -16.78
N ASN A 32 -18.18 7.92 -18.03
CA ASN A 32 -18.27 6.95 -19.13
C ASN A 32 -16.92 6.30 -19.45
N ILE A 33 -15.85 6.75 -18.80
CA ILE A 33 -14.49 6.27 -19.05
C ILE A 33 -14.04 5.37 -17.92
N THR A 34 -13.42 4.25 -18.25
CA THR A 34 -12.73 3.41 -17.30
C THR A 34 -11.26 3.82 -17.22
N TRP A 35 -10.84 4.25 -16.05
CA TRP A 35 -9.43 4.50 -15.75
C TRP A 35 -8.68 3.18 -15.57
N ILE A 36 -7.54 3.02 -16.23
CA ILE A 36 -6.76 1.78 -16.14
C ILE A 36 -5.32 2.10 -15.74
N GLU A 37 -4.87 1.53 -14.61
CA GLU A 37 -3.47 1.56 -14.17
C GLU A 37 -2.91 0.14 -14.12
N PRO A 38 -2.21 -0.33 -15.16
CA PRO A 38 -1.65 -1.68 -15.20
C PRO A 38 -0.41 -1.85 -14.29
N PHE A 39 0.17 -0.76 -13.81
CA PHE A 39 1.30 -0.71 -12.88
C PHE A 39 0.99 0.30 -11.78
N MET A 40 -0.03 -0.01 -10.96
CA MET A 40 -0.57 0.97 -10.01
C MET A 40 0.42 1.40 -8.94
N GLY A 41 1.38 0.56 -8.57
CA GLY A 41 2.29 0.82 -7.46
C GLY A 41 1.51 1.13 -6.18
N SER A 42 1.66 2.35 -5.65
CA SER A 42 0.89 2.81 -4.50
C SER A 42 -0.56 3.19 -4.82
N GLY A 43 -0.93 3.30 -6.10
CA GLY A 43 -2.25 3.78 -6.52
C GLY A 43 -2.45 5.29 -6.35
N VAL A 44 -1.38 6.06 -6.05
CA VAL A 44 -1.52 7.49 -5.72
C VAL A 44 -2.20 8.31 -6.81
N VAL A 45 -2.04 7.96 -8.08
CA VAL A 45 -2.65 8.70 -9.18
C VAL A 45 -4.16 8.44 -9.22
N GLY A 46 -4.57 7.22 -9.51
CA GLY A 46 -5.97 6.89 -9.69
C GLY A 46 -6.80 7.06 -8.43
N LEU A 47 -6.25 6.79 -7.23
CA LEU A 47 -6.96 7.02 -5.97
C LEU A 47 -7.23 8.51 -5.71
N ASN A 48 -6.36 9.42 -6.18
CA ASN A 48 -6.60 10.86 -6.08
C ASN A 48 -7.49 11.41 -7.21
N LEU A 49 -7.40 10.84 -8.41
CA LEU A 49 -8.31 11.19 -9.50
C LEU A 49 -9.75 10.71 -9.23
N ALA A 50 -9.88 9.65 -8.41
CA ALA A 50 -11.16 9.09 -7.97
C ALA A 50 -12.17 8.85 -9.12
N PRO A 51 -11.77 8.16 -10.21
CA PRO A 51 -12.67 7.87 -11.30
C PRO A 51 -13.81 6.97 -10.85
N LYS A 52 -14.99 7.12 -11.48
CA LYS A 52 -16.17 6.30 -11.16
C LYS A 52 -15.93 4.81 -11.48
N HIS A 53 -15.21 4.53 -12.55
CA HIS A 53 -14.83 3.19 -12.97
C HIS A 53 -13.31 3.12 -13.10
N ALA A 54 -12.68 2.18 -12.39
CA ALA A 54 -11.24 1.97 -12.44
C ALA A 54 -10.86 0.50 -12.42
N VAL A 55 -9.77 0.19 -13.11
CA VAL A 55 -9.07 -1.09 -13.03
C VAL A 55 -7.63 -0.80 -12.61
N PHE A 56 -7.26 -1.30 -11.44
CA PHE A 56 -5.91 -1.23 -10.92
C PHE A 56 -5.25 -2.60 -10.99
N ALA A 57 -4.05 -2.66 -11.52
CA ALA A 57 -3.26 -3.89 -11.58
C ALA A 57 -1.82 -3.62 -11.15
N ASP A 58 -1.19 -4.61 -10.60
CA ASP A 58 0.24 -4.60 -10.25
C ASP A 58 0.77 -6.04 -10.24
N THR A 59 2.06 -6.18 -10.45
CA THR A 59 2.72 -7.50 -10.37
C THR A 59 2.93 -7.97 -8.93
N ASN A 60 2.83 -7.06 -7.95
CA ASN A 60 2.94 -7.41 -6.54
C ASN A 60 1.59 -7.87 -5.99
N PRO A 61 1.40 -9.19 -5.75
CA PRO A 61 0.12 -9.72 -5.28
C PRO A 61 -0.25 -9.24 -3.88
N HIS A 62 0.72 -8.89 -3.03
CA HIS A 62 0.48 -8.42 -1.67
C HIS A 62 -0.06 -6.98 -1.65
N THR A 63 0.38 -6.14 -2.56
CA THR A 63 -0.22 -4.81 -2.79
C THR A 63 -1.68 -4.96 -3.19
N ILE A 64 -1.96 -5.82 -4.16
CA ILE A 64 -3.33 -6.07 -4.63
C ILE A 64 -4.19 -6.70 -3.53
N ALA A 65 -3.65 -7.65 -2.76
CA ALA A 65 -4.38 -8.28 -1.65
C ALA A 65 -4.79 -7.25 -0.57
N LEU A 66 -3.90 -6.30 -0.24
CA LEU A 66 -4.22 -5.24 0.71
C LEU A 66 -5.34 -4.34 0.18
N TYR A 67 -5.26 -3.87 -1.06
CA TYR A 67 -6.30 -3.01 -1.63
C TYR A 67 -7.64 -3.73 -1.80
N ASN A 68 -7.64 -5.00 -2.18
CA ASN A 68 -8.84 -5.82 -2.24
C ASN A 68 -9.49 -6.01 -0.85
N ALA A 69 -8.68 -6.18 0.19
CA ALA A 69 -9.18 -6.30 1.56
C ALA A 69 -9.81 -4.98 2.06
N ILE A 70 -9.22 -3.83 1.69
CA ILE A 70 -9.79 -2.51 1.98
C ILE A 70 -11.08 -2.30 1.19
N GLN A 71 -11.08 -2.56 -0.11
CA GLN A 71 -12.23 -2.36 -0.99
C GLN A 71 -13.44 -3.22 -0.56
N SER A 72 -13.19 -4.46 -0.15
CA SER A 72 -14.24 -5.38 0.32
C SER A 72 -14.73 -5.10 1.74
N GLY A 73 -14.13 -4.15 2.45
CA GLY A 73 -14.45 -3.85 3.85
C GLY A 73 -13.92 -4.88 4.87
N LYS A 74 -13.11 -5.84 4.44
CA LYS A 74 -12.45 -6.79 5.35
C LYS A 74 -11.42 -6.10 6.26
N ILE A 75 -10.82 -5.02 5.78
CA ILE A 75 -9.90 -4.17 6.52
C ILE A 75 -10.44 -2.74 6.46
N THR A 76 -10.71 -2.16 7.61
CA THR A 76 -11.15 -0.78 7.76
C THR A 76 -10.02 0.12 8.25
N SER A 77 -10.22 1.42 8.22
CA SER A 77 -9.26 2.38 8.79
C SER A 77 -9.09 2.19 10.30
N TYR A 78 -10.13 1.70 10.99
CA TYR A 78 -10.07 1.37 12.40
C TYR A 78 -9.14 0.17 12.64
N ASP A 79 -9.32 -0.92 11.88
CA ASP A 79 -8.49 -2.12 11.98
C ASP A 79 -7.00 -1.82 11.73
N VAL A 80 -6.72 -0.99 10.72
CA VAL A 80 -5.35 -0.54 10.41
C VAL A 80 -4.76 0.22 11.59
N ARG A 81 -5.51 1.15 12.18
CA ARG A 81 -5.01 1.95 13.30
C ARG A 81 -4.73 1.08 14.52
N GLU A 82 -5.70 0.26 14.92
CA GLU A 82 -5.57 -0.64 16.07
C GLU A 82 -4.39 -1.59 15.91
N PHE A 83 -4.26 -2.19 14.72
CA PHE A 83 -3.16 -3.10 14.42
C PHE A 83 -1.79 -2.39 14.49
N LEU A 84 -1.64 -1.25 13.83
CA LEU A 84 -0.37 -0.52 13.81
C LEU A 84 0.01 0.04 15.19
N GLU A 85 -0.97 0.47 16.00
CA GLU A 85 -0.73 0.90 17.38
C GLU A 85 -0.26 -0.26 18.25
N LYS A 86 -0.89 -1.41 18.14
CA LYS A 86 -0.53 -2.62 18.89
C LYS A 86 0.87 -3.10 18.52
N GLU A 87 1.09 -3.37 17.23
CA GLU A 87 2.38 -3.92 16.76
C GLU A 87 3.51 -2.89 16.86
N GLY A 88 3.20 -1.59 16.82
CA GLY A 88 4.17 -0.51 17.05
C GLY A 88 4.66 -0.48 18.50
N LYS A 89 3.79 -0.68 19.49
CA LYS A 89 4.20 -0.81 20.92
C LYS A 89 5.07 -2.03 21.13
N GLU A 90 4.71 -3.16 20.54
CA GLU A 90 5.52 -4.39 20.62
C GLU A 90 6.91 -4.19 19.98
N LEU A 91 6.98 -3.41 18.88
CA LEU A 91 8.25 -3.06 18.25
C LEU A 91 9.11 -2.16 19.15
N GLU A 92 8.52 -1.19 19.85
CA GLU A 92 9.23 -0.33 20.80
C GLU A 92 9.77 -1.12 22.01
N GLU A 93 9.04 -2.16 22.46
CA GLU A 93 9.45 -2.99 23.60
C GLU A 93 10.46 -4.07 23.25
N LYS A 94 10.38 -4.64 22.06
CA LYS A 94 11.14 -5.85 21.63
C LYS A 94 12.15 -5.58 20.52
N ASP A 95 12.24 -4.33 20.06
CA ASP A 95 13.14 -3.89 18.99
C ASP A 95 13.00 -4.73 17.70
N GLU A 96 14.10 -4.96 17.01
CA GLU A 96 14.13 -5.72 15.75
C GLU A 96 13.57 -7.14 15.85
N LYS A 97 13.54 -7.75 17.04
CA LYS A 97 12.99 -9.11 17.23
C LYS A 97 11.52 -9.17 16.84
N HIS A 98 10.75 -8.13 17.21
CA HIS A 98 9.34 -8.07 16.84
C HIS A 98 9.16 -7.86 15.33
N TYR A 99 10.00 -7.02 14.71
CA TYR A 99 9.99 -6.85 13.26
C TYR A 99 10.21 -8.18 12.53
N TYR A 100 11.22 -8.94 12.91
CA TYR A 100 11.50 -10.25 12.31
C TYR A 100 10.39 -11.27 12.57
N TYR A 101 9.77 -11.23 13.75
CA TYR A 101 8.60 -12.06 14.06
C TYR A 101 7.44 -11.78 13.08
N ILE A 102 7.09 -10.50 12.88
CA ILE A 102 6.04 -10.12 11.92
C ILE A 102 6.43 -10.50 10.49
N ARG A 103 7.71 -10.35 10.12
CA ARG A 103 8.19 -10.74 8.80
C ARG A 103 8.05 -12.24 8.55
N ASP A 104 8.40 -13.06 9.50
CA ASP A 104 8.28 -14.50 9.39
C ASP A 104 6.81 -14.92 9.31
N ARG A 105 5.95 -14.36 10.17
CA ARG A 105 4.50 -14.55 10.12
C ARG A 105 3.92 -14.14 8.76
N PHE A 106 4.28 -12.98 8.24
CA PHE A 106 3.86 -12.54 6.91
C PHE A 106 4.29 -13.51 5.82
N ASN A 107 5.50 -14.00 5.87
CA ASN A 107 6.02 -14.95 4.87
C ASN A 107 5.30 -16.31 4.90
N GLU A 108 4.68 -16.67 6.00
CA GLU A 108 3.86 -17.88 6.13
C GLU A 108 2.39 -17.64 5.78
N GLU A 109 1.80 -16.57 6.31
CA GLU A 109 0.35 -16.33 6.29
C GLU A 109 -0.09 -15.34 5.21
N HIS A 110 0.82 -14.49 4.71
CA HIS A 110 0.55 -13.41 3.74
C HIS A 110 -0.56 -12.43 4.18
N ASN A 111 -0.66 -12.16 5.48
CA ASN A 111 -1.65 -11.24 6.03
C ASN A 111 -1.42 -9.81 5.52
N PRO A 112 -2.43 -9.14 4.93
CA PRO A 112 -2.27 -7.77 4.41
C PRO A 112 -1.89 -6.72 5.47
N LEU A 113 -2.31 -6.88 6.73
CA LEU A 113 -1.92 -5.96 7.80
C LEU A 113 -0.45 -6.13 8.19
N ASP A 114 0.07 -7.36 8.18
CA ASP A 114 1.50 -7.60 8.38
C ASP A 114 2.32 -6.98 7.25
N PHE A 115 1.87 -7.12 6.01
CA PHE A 115 2.49 -6.45 4.86
C PHE A 115 2.56 -4.94 5.03
N LEU A 116 1.47 -4.33 5.47
CA LEU A 116 1.41 -2.90 5.73
C LEU A 116 2.37 -2.49 6.87
N PHE A 117 2.40 -3.24 7.97
CA PHE A 117 3.32 -3.00 9.07
C PHE A 117 4.79 -3.08 8.62
N LEU A 118 5.17 -4.14 7.90
CA LEU A 118 6.52 -4.31 7.38
C LEU A 118 6.91 -3.17 6.44
N ASN A 119 6.02 -2.78 5.53
CA ASN A 119 6.26 -1.66 4.62
C ASN A 119 6.49 -0.33 5.36
N ARG A 120 5.83 -0.13 6.50
CA ARG A 120 5.98 1.10 7.28
C ARG A 120 7.16 1.07 8.24
N SER A 121 7.60 -0.10 8.68
CA SER A 121 8.66 -0.31 9.67
C SER A 121 10.02 -0.61 9.08
N CYS A 122 10.07 -1.10 7.83
CA CYS A 122 11.32 -1.44 7.16
C CYS A 122 12.07 -0.19 6.65
N PHE A 123 13.32 -0.41 6.26
CA PHE A 123 14.18 0.64 5.73
C PHE A 123 13.55 1.34 4.51
N ASN A 124 13.28 2.63 4.62
CA ASN A 124 12.71 3.51 3.56
C ASN A 124 11.41 3.02 2.91
N GLY A 125 10.63 2.16 3.56
CA GLY A 125 9.42 1.59 2.98
C GLY A 125 9.69 0.72 1.75
N MET A 126 10.85 0.10 1.69
CA MET A 126 11.24 -0.75 0.57
C MET A 126 10.35 -1.98 0.51
N ILE A 127 9.93 -2.36 -0.69
CA ILE A 127 9.23 -3.62 -0.95
C ILE A 127 10.17 -4.50 -1.77
N ARG A 128 10.65 -5.57 -1.16
CA ARG A 128 11.58 -6.50 -1.81
C ARG A 128 11.30 -7.93 -1.37
N PHE A 129 11.32 -8.84 -2.34
CA PHE A 129 11.15 -10.27 -2.15
C PHE A 129 12.36 -11.03 -2.68
N ASN A 130 12.69 -12.14 -2.04
CA ASN A 130 13.70 -13.05 -2.54
C ASN A 130 13.16 -13.95 -3.67
N ARG A 131 13.99 -14.88 -4.18
CA ARG A 131 13.60 -15.80 -5.26
C ARG A 131 12.48 -16.78 -4.87
N ASN A 132 12.27 -16.97 -3.57
CA ASN A 132 11.18 -17.81 -3.03
C ASN A 132 9.92 -16.98 -2.72
N TYR A 133 9.87 -15.74 -3.18
CA TYR A 133 8.77 -14.81 -2.96
C TYR A 133 8.52 -14.46 -1.49
N GLN A 134 9.57 -14.50 -0.66
CA GLN A 134 9.52 -14.10 0.74
C GLN A 134 9.99 -12.66 0.89
N PHE A 135 9.30 -11.88 1.69
CA PHE A 135 9.70 -10.51 2.04
C PHE A 135 11.02 -10.55 2.82
N ASN A 136 12.03 -9.85 2.34
CA ASN A 136 13.39 -9.96 2.85
C ASN A 136 14.10 -8.64 3.10
N VAL A 137 13.36 -7.56 3.29
CA VAL A 137 13.93 -6.29 3.73
C VAL A 137 14.31 -6.42 5.21
N PRO A 138 15.55 -6.00 5.59
CA PRO A 138 15.97 -5.95 6.99
C PRO A 138 15.26 -4.83 7.76
#